data_6ddb0def1f45e45615420fe06287511a
#
_entry.id   6ddb0def1f45e45615420fe06287511a
#
_cell.length_a   1.000
_cell.length_b   1.000
_cell.length_c   1.000
_cell.angle_alpha   90.00
_cell.angle_beta   90.00
_cell.angle_gamma   90.00
#
_symmetry.space_group_name_H-M   'P 1'
#
loop_
_entity.id
_entity.type
_entity.pdbx_description
1 polymer ?
#
loop_
_entity_poly.entity_id
_entity_poly.type
_entity_poly.pdbx_seq_one_letter_code
_entity_poly.pdbx_strand_id
1 'polypeptide(L)'
;MSKTFIDFLLKRRSVTAKTMLPSTVNQIDLNNIISVGTRVPDHGALAPWKIIILQGKAREEFGKHHLGKRFKILNPNAPYETINYEENKFLRAGIVICVISCPVKHDKIPLWEMQLSSAAVCHSILISAQSLGYAAQWLTEWYAYDEEILAALGGKIKNDKISGFIYIGGKNLEPKERIRPKKNQIVQYWQKNK
;
A
#
# COMPACT_ATOMS: atom_id res chain seq x y z
N MET A 1 -0.56 -27.74 7.10
CA MET A 1 -0.61 -26.44 6.37
C MET A 1 -0.90 -25.24 7.29
N SER A 2 -1.78 -25.34 8.28
CA SER A 2 -2.20 -24.22 9.12
C SER A 2 -1.11 -23.61 10.03
N LYS A 3 -0.28 -24.44 10.67
CA LYS A 3 0.71 -23.96 11.66
C LYS A 3 1.78 -23.06 11.03
N THR A 4 2.28 -23.41 9.86
CA THR A 4 3.30 -22.63 9.13
C THR A 4 2.79 -21.27 8.67
N PHE A 5 1.52 -21.19 8.23
CA PHE A 5 0.91 -19.93 7.80
C PHE A 5 0.61 -19.01 8.99
N ILE A 6 0.11 -19.55 10.09
CA ILE A 6 -0.11 -18.77 11.32
C ILE A 6 1.21 -18.26 11.88
N ASP A 7 2.25 -19.09 11.90
CA ASP A 7 3.59 -18.69 12.36
C ASP A 7 4.15 -17.55 11.51
N PHE A 8 3.96 -17.59 10.18
CA PHE A 8 4.32 -16.49 9.31
C PHE A 8 3.57 -15.20 9.67
N LEU A 9 2.24 -15.26 9.84
CA LEU A 9 1.43 -14.09 10.18
C LEU A 9 1.82 -13.48 11.53
N LEU A 10 2.14 -14.31 12.51
CA LEU A 10 2.56 -13.89 13.84
C LEU A 10 3.94 -13.22 13.84
N LYS A 11 4.85 -13.66 12.96
CA LYS A 11 6.24 -13.19 12.88
C LYS A 11 6.46 -12.09 11.85
N ARG A 12 5.56 -11.96 10.85
CA ARG A 12 5.76 -11.00 9.77
C ARG A 12 5.89 -9.56 10.30
N ARG A 13 6.79 -8.80 9.68
CA ARG A 13 7.02 -7.39 9.98
C ARG A 13 7.11 -6.58 8.68
N SER A 14 6.58 -5.36 8.72
CA SER A 14 6.87 -4.39 7.66
C SER A 14 8.33 -3.95 7.76
N VAL A 15 9.01 -3.90 6.63
CA VAL A 15 10.34 -3.29 6.49
C VAL A 15 10.14 -1.90 5.94
N THR A 16 10.75 -0.89 6.55
CA THR A 16 10.57 0.50 6.11
C THR A 16 11.15 0.71 4.71
N ALA A 17 10.42 1.40 3.84
CA ALA A 17 10.85 1.65 2.46
C ALA A 17 12.24 2.32 2.39
N LYS A 18 12.58 3.15 3.39
CA LYS A 18 13.91 3.81 3.49
C LYS A 18 15.08 2.84 3.64
N THR A 19 14.84 1.62 4.12
CA THR A 19 15.87 0.61 4.38
C THR A 19 15.76 -0.59 3.45
N MET A 20 14.84 -0.56 2.47
CA MET A 20 14.73 -1.61 1.47
C MET A 20 15.88 -1.53 0.46
N LEU A 21 16.22 -2.67 -0.10
CA LEU A 21 17.02 -2.72 -1.32
C LEU A 21 16.08 -2.59 -2.53
N PRO A 22 16.41 -1.74 -3.52
CA PRO A 22 15.59 -1.58 -4.73
C PRO A 22 15.76 -2.75 -5.71
N SER A 23 15.81 -3.98 -5.18
CA SER A 23 15.91 -5.20 -5.98
C SER A 23 14.62 -5.48 -6.73
N THR A 24 14.76 -6.03 -7.92
CA THR A 24 13.63 -6.38 -8.79
C THR A 24 12.76 -7.46 -8.17
N VAL A 25 11.46 -7.33 -8.36
CA VAL A 25 10.48 -8.40 -8.13
C VAL A 25 10.29 -9.10 -9.48
N ASN A 26 10.44 -10.43 -9.53
CA ASN A 26 10.26 -11.15 -10.78
C ASN A 26 8.78 -11.16 -11.19
N GLN A 27 8.52 -11.37 -12.47
CA GLN A 27 7.17 -11.26 -13.03
C GLN A 27 6.21 -12.34 -12.51
N ILE A 28 6.71 -13.52 -12.22
CA ILE A 28 5.90 -14.63 -11.68
C ILE A 28 5.40 -14.26 -10.28
N ASP A 29 6.31 -13.78 -9.43
CA ASP A 29 5.97 -13.36 -8.08
C ASP A 29 5.03 -12.15 -8.09
N LEU A 30 5.27 -11.18 -8.98
CA LEU A 30 4.37 -10.04 -9.14
C LEU A 30 2.95 -10.48 -9.52
N ASN A 31 2.81 -11.39 -10.48
CA ASN A 31 1.52 -11.94 -10.88
C ASN A 31 0.84 -12.65 -9.70
N ASN A 32 1.58 -13.44 -8.91
CA ASN A 32 1.07 -14.10 -7.73
C ASN A 32 0.61 -13.08 -6.66
N ILE A 33 1.43 -12.05 -6.40
CA ILE A 33 1.10 -10.97 -5.46
C ILE A 33 -0.20 -10.28 -5.85
N ILE A 34 -0.38 -9.94 -7.12
CA ILE A 34 -1.60 -9.29 -7.61
C ILE A 34 -2.79 -10.26 -7.55
N SER A 35 -2.63 -11.51 -7.96
CA SER A 35 -3.69 -12.51 -7.93
C SER A 35 -4.19 -12.76 -6.51
N VAL A 36 -3.30 -12.87 -5.52
CA VAL A 36 -3.67 -12.96 -4.11
C VAL A 36 -4.25 -11.65 -3.60
N GLY A 37 -3.66 -10.53 -4.00
CA GLY A 37 -4.08 -9.18 -3.62
C GLY A 37 -5.55 -8.89 -3.96
N THR A 38 -6.04 -9.43 -5.05
CA THR A 38 -7.43 -9.26 -5.50
C THR A 38 -8.41 -10.28 -4.92
N ARG A 39 -7.95 -11.27 -4.13
CA ARG A 39 -8.82 -12.25 -3.45
C ARG A 39 -9.22 -11.77 -2.06
N VAL A 40 -10.03 -10.76 -2.02
CA VAL A 40 -10.51 -10.12 -0.79
C VAL A 40 -12.03 -10.14 -0.74
N PRO A 41 -12.63 -9.99 0.46
CA PRO A 41 -14.08 -9.77 0.55
C PRO A 41 -14.49 -8.53 -0.25
N ASP A 42 -15.47 -8.73 -1.13
CA ASP A 42 -16.00 -7.70 -2.03
C ASP A 42 -17.51 -7.93 -2.16
N HIS A 43 -18.30 -7.15 -1.43
CA HIS A 43 -19.74 -7.27 -1.44
C HIS A 43 -20.28 -6.93 -2.82
N GLY A 44 -21.03 -7.87 -3.40
CA GLY A 44 -21.63 -7.73 -4.73
C GLY A 44 -20.62 -7.84 -5.88
N ALA A 45 -19.38 -8.26 -5.64
CA ALA A 45 -18.33 -8.39 -6.66
C ALA A 45 -18.14 -7.10 -7.49
N LEU A 46 -18.15 -5.94 -6.82
CA LEU A 46 -18.07 -4.62 -7.46
C LEU A 46 -16.66 -4.25 -7.92
N ALA A 47 -15.64 -4.91 -7.38
CA ALA A 47 -14.21 -4.60 -7.56
C ALA A 47 -13.95 -3.08 -7.42
N PRO A 48 -14.30 -2.45 -6.28
CA PRO A 48 -14.31 -1.00 -6.12
C PRO A 48 -12.89 -0.45 -5.90
N TRP A 49 -11.93 -0.96 -6.63
CA TRP A 49 -10.52 -0.60 -6.54
C TRP A 49 -9.80 -0.75 -7.87
N LYS A 50 -8.74 0.03 -8.03
CA LYS A 50 -7.80 -0.02 -9.15
C LYS A 50 -6.40 -0.22 -8.60
N ILE A 51 -5.60 -1.04 -9.27
CA ILE A 51 -4.21 -1.32 -8.92
C ILE A 51 -3.31 -0.74 -10.00
N ILE A 52 -2.39 0.15 -9.62
CA ILE A 52 -1.40 0.77 -10.51
C ILE A 52 -0.01 0.29 -10.09
N ILE A 53 0.74 -0.26 -11.03
CA ILE A 53 2.08 -0.79 -10.78
C ILE A 53 3.11 0.16 -11.36
N LEU A 54 4.00 0.65 -10.52
CA LEU A 54 5.14 1.48 -10.90
C LEU A 54 6.42 0.63 -10.74
N GLN A 55 7.04 0.29 -11.87
CA GLN A 55 8.27 -0.51 -11.92
C GLN A 55 9.25 0.04 -12.96
N GLY A 56 10.51 -0.34 -12.89
CA GLY A 56 11.53 0.12 -13.82
C GLY A 56 11.62 1.65 -13.85
N LYS A 57 11.70 2.23 -15.03
CA LYS A 57 11.79 3.68 -15.24
C LYS A 57 10.54 4.45 -14.80
N ALA A 58 9.37 3.82 -14.82
CA ALA A 58 8.11 4.48 -14.41
C ALA A 58 8.16 5.02 -12.97
N ARG A 59 8.94 4.42 -12.07
CA ARG A 59 9.13 4.92 -10.70
C ARG A 59 9.88 6.26 -10.69
N GLU A 60 10.93 6.36 -11.48
CA GLU A 60 11.75 7.57 -11.63
C GLU A 60 10.96 8.67 -12.32
N GLU A 61 10.35 8.37 -13.46
CA GLU A 61 9.56 9.31 -14.25
C GLU A 61 8.38 9.86 -13.43
N PHE A 62 7.64 9.00 -12.74
CA PHE A 62 6.54 9.43 -11.88
C PHE A 62 7.05 10.29 -10.71
N GLY A 63 8.15 9.88 -10.09
CA GLY A 63 8.79 10.63 -9.02
C GLY A 63 9.15 12.04 -9.47
N LYS A 64 9.86 12.17 -10.58
CA LYS A 64 10.32 13.46 -11.13
C LYS A 64 9.18 14.34 -11.63
N HIS A 65 8.30 13.79 -12.46
CA HIS A 65 7.28 14.57 -13.15
C HIS A 65 6.02 14.85 -12.32
N HIS A 66 5.79 14.08 -11.27
CA HIS A 66 4.63 14.24 -10.39
C HIS A 66 5.01 14.56 -8.95
N LEU A 67 5.75 13.69 -8.24
CA LEU A 67 6.04 13.91 -6.82
C LEU A 67 6.89 15.17 -6.59
N GLY A 68 8.05 15.25 -7.21
CA GLY A 68 8.95 16.38 -7.01
C GLY A 68 8.35 17.70 -7.49
N LYS A 69 7.73 17.68 -8.69
CA LYS A 69 7.04 18.86 -9.24
C LYS A 69 5.93 19.35 -8.31
N ARG A 70 5.08 18.44 -7.82
CA ARG A 70 3.98 18.79 -6.93
C ARG A 70 4.48 19.25 -5.57
N PHE A 71 5.48 18.58 -5.02
CA PHE A 71 6.10 18.99 -3.75
C PHE A 71 6.68 20.40 -3.83
N LYS A 72 7.37 20.74 -4.91
CA LYS A 72 7.91 22.08 -5.17
C LYS A 72 6.81 23.14 -5.24
N ILE A 73 5.67 22.85 -5.87
CA ILE A 73 4.53 23.77 -5.93
C ILE A 73 3.96 24.01 -4.52
N LEU A 74 3.83 22.96 -3.71
CA LEU A 74 3.31 23.05 -2.35
C LEU A 74 4.30 23.69 -1.38
N ASN A 75 5.61 23.62 -1.69
CA ASN A 75 6.70 24.08 -0.84
C ASN A 75 7.72 24.89 -1.68
N PRO A 76 7.37 26.11 -2.13
CA PRO A 76 8.19 26.86 -3.09
C PRO A 76 9.58 27.22 -2.55
N ASN A 77 9.75 27.31 -1.23
CA ASN A 77 11.02 27.63 -0.57
C ASN A 77 11.80 26.38 -0.12
N ALA A 78 11.35 25.16 -0.50
CA ALA A 78 12.06 23.95 -0.09
C ALA A 78 13.47 23.88 -0.71
N PRO A 79 14.50 23.49 0.06
CA PRO A 79 15.83 23.23 -0.47
C PRO A 79 15.82 22.18 -1.58
N TYR A 80 16.77 22.28 -2.50
CA TYR A 80 16.89 21.33 -3.61
C TYR A 80 17.01 19.88 -3.13
N GLU A 81 17.77 19.63 -2.08
CA GLU A 81 17.96 18.30 -1.49
C GLU A 81 16.64 17.68 -1.01
N THR A 82 15.74 18.52 -0.47
CA THR A 82 14.42 18.06 -0.03
C THR A 82 13.54 17.70 -1.23
N ILE A 83 13.56 18.53 -2.27
CA ILE A 83 12.81 18.26 -3.52
C ILE A 83 13.33 16.96 -4.15
N ASN A 84 14.65 16.83 -4.28
CA ASN A 84 15.29 15.63 -4.82
C ASN A 84 14.97 14.37 -4.00
N TYR A 85 14.89 14.49 -2.68
CA TYR A 85 14.45 13.38 -1.82
C TYR A 85 13.01 12.95 -2.12
N GLU A 86 12.09 13.91 -2.32
CA GLU A 86 10.70 13.64 -2.67
C GLU A 86 10.57 13.01 -4.08
N GLU A 87 11.33 13.50 -5.06
CA GLU A 87 11.41 12.92 -6.41
C GLU A 87 11.82 11.44 -6.38
N ASN A 88 12.75 11.09 -5.52
CA ASN A 88 13.34 9.75 -5.47
C ASN A 88 12.61 8.78 -4.53
N LYS A 89 11.47 9.17 -3.93
CA LYS A 89 10.76 8.32 -2.97
C LYS A 89 10.38 6.95 -3.53
N PHE A 90 9.95 6.88 -4.78
CA PHE A 90 9.56 5.60 -5.39
C PHE A 90 10.75 4.70 -5.77
N LEU A 91 11.95 5.24 -5.82
CA LEU A 91 13.18 4.46 -6.05
C LEU A 91 13.66 3.69 -4.82
N ARG A 92 13.07 3.93 -3.65
CA ARG A 92 13.40 3.21 -2.39
C ARG A 92 13.11 1.71 -2.43
N ALA A 93 12.29 1.23 -3.40
CA ALA A 93 11.93 -0.17 -3.54
C ALA A 93 12.00 -0.61 -5.02
N GLY A 94 12.00 -1.90 -5.28
CA GLY A 94 12.02 -2.46 -6.64
C GLY A 94 10.72 -2.21 -7.41
N ILE A 95 9.59 -2.23 -6.70
CA ILE A 95 8.24 -1.94 -7.21
C ILE A 95 7.48 -1.10 -6.19
N VAL A 96 6.62 -0.21 -6.68
CA VAL A 96 5.60 0.46 -5.89
C VAL A 96 4.24 0.17 -6.50
N ILE A 97 3.34 -0.40 -5.71
CA ILE A 97 1.98 -0.70 -6.12
C ILE A 97 1.05 0.30 -5.43
N CYS A 98 0.33 1.10 -6.22
CA CYS A 98 -0.71 1.98 -5.71
C CYS A 98 -2.06 1.27 -5.80
N VAL A 99 -2.82 1.31 -4.71
CA VAL A 99 -4.22 0.87 -4.68
C VAL A 99 -5.10 2.10 -4.52
N ILE A 100 -6.00 2.30 -5.48
CA ILE A 100 -6.99 3.38 -5.48
C ILE A 100 -8.34 2.77 -5.15
N SER A 101 -9.02 3.26 -4.13
CA SER A 101 -10.43 2.99 -3.86
C SER A 101 -11.27 3.76 -4.87
N CYS A 102 -12.05 3.04 -5.66
CA CYS A 102 -12.90 3.57 -6.74
C CYS A 102 -14.37 3.19 -6.48
N PRO A 103 -15.01 3.75 -5.44
CA PRO A 103 -16.35 3.36 -5.08
C PRO A 103 -17.34 3.73 -6.18
N VAL A 104 -18.35 2.87 -6.35
CA VAL A 104 -19.46 3.11 -7.28
C VAL A 104 -20.73 3.44 -6.50
N LYS A 105 -21.62 4.20 -7.11
CA LYS A 105 -22.95 4.41 -6.52
C LYS A 105 -23.71 3.09 -6.53
N HIS A 106 -24.21 2.67 -5.37
CA HIS A 106 -24.96 1.44 -5.21
C HIS A 106 -26.01 1.60 -4.11
N ASP A 107 -27.25 1.16 -4.36
CA ASP A 107 -28.38 1.41 -3.46
C ASP A 107 -28.32 0.59 -2.15
N LYS A 108 -27.70 -0.59 -2.21
CA LYS A 108 -27.65 -1.53 -1.08
C LYS A 108 -26.28 -1.66 -0.43
N ILE A 109 -25.21 -1.29 -1.14
CA ILE A 109 -23.83 -1.50 -0.65
C ILE A 109 -23.25 -0.15 -0.27
N PRO A 110 -22.95 0.08 1.02
CA PRO A 110 -22.43 1.35 1.48
C PRO A 110 -21.01 1.63 0.98
N LEU A 111 -20.69 2.91 0.78
CA LEU A 111 -19.33 3.40 0.49
C LEU A 111 -18.27 2.80 1.42
N TRP A 112 -18.59 2.71 2.71
CA TRP A 112 -17.69 2.19 3.73
C TRP A 112 -17.22 0.76 3.45
N GLU A 113 -18.10 -0.13 3.02
CA GLU A 113 -17.74 -1.51 2.68
C GLU A 113 -16.80 -1.57 1.49
N MET A 114 -16.99 -0.72 0.48
CA MET A 114 -16.13 -0.62 -0.68
C MET A 114 -14.72 -0.12 -0.30
N GLN A 115 -14.63 0.83 0.63
CA GLN A 115 -13.35 1.32 1.17
C GLN A 115 -12.63 0.24 1.97
N LEU A 116 -13.35 -0.53 2.81
CA LEU A 116 -12.79 -1.67 3.54
C LEU A 116 -12.25 -2.74 2.60
N SER A 117 -12.97 -3.05 1.51
CA SER A 117 -12.49 -3.97 0.47
C SER A 117 -11.18 -3.50 -0.15
N SER A 118 -11.06 -2.21 -0.47
CA SER A 118 -9.82 -1.62 -1.00
C SER A 118 -8.66 -1.69 0.01
N ALA A 119 -8.93 -1.46 1.30
CA ALA A 119 -7.92 -1.64 2.36
C ALA A 119 -7.49 -3.11 2.50
N ALA A 120 -8.42 -4.05 2.32
CA ALA A 120 -8.12 -5.48 2.32
C ALA A 120 -7.18 -5.85 1.15
N VAL A 121 -7.35 -5.24 -0.04
CA VAL A 121 -6.42 -5.40 -1.18
C VAL A 121 -5.00 -4.96 -0.78
N CYS A 122 -4.84 -3.79 -0.16
CA CYS A 122 -3.54 -3.32 0.31
C CYS A 122 -2.88 -4.32 1.26
N HIS A 123 -3.65 -4.83 2.23
CA HIS A 123 -3.16 -5.81 3.19
C HIS A 123 -2.79 -7.14 2.51
N SER A 124 -3.62 -7.64 1.59
CA SER A 124 -3.37 -8.90 0.88
C SER A 124 -2.13 -8.84 -0.01
N ILE A 125 -1.91 -7.72 -0.72
CA ILE A 125 -0.68 -7.47 -1.48
C ILE A 125 0.53 -7.46 -0.53
N LEU A 126 0.44 -6.76 0.61
CA LEU A 126 1.52 -6.66 1.59
C LEU A 126 1.95 -8.04 2.11
N ILE A 127 0.99 -8.84 2.59
CA ILE A 127 1.29 -10.16 3.16
C ILE A 127 1.75 -11.16 2.10
N SER A 128 1.22 -11.08 0.89
CA SER A 128 1.63 -11.93 -0.24
C SER A 128 3.10 -11.67 -0.61
N ALA A 129 3.50 -10.41 -0.75
CA ALA A 129 4.90 -10.06 -1.01
C ALA A 129 5.83 -10.57 0.11
N GLN A 130 5.43 -10.40 1.36
CA GLN A 130 6.22 -10.86 2.51
C GLN A 130 6.31 -12.39 2.59
N SER A 131 5.26 -13.13 2.22
CA SER A 131 5.25 -14.58 2.21
C SER A 131 6.20 -15.17 1.17
N LEU A 132 6.45 -14.42 0.10
CA LEU A 132 7.44 -14.74 -0.93
C LEU A 132 8.87 -14.29 -0.58
N GLY A 133 9.08 -13.76 0.63
CA GLY A 133 10.40 -13.37 1.13
C GLY A 133 10.80 -11.92 0.85
N TYR A 134 9.98 -11.13 0.15
CA TYR A 134 10.26 -9.72 -0.10
C TYR A 134 10.08 -8.86 1.16
N ALA A 135 10.85 -7.78 1.23
CA ALA A 135 10.54 -6.66 2.10
C ALA A 135 9.31 -5.94 1.55
N ALA A 136 8.35 -5.60 2.42
CA ALA A 136 7.18 -4.84 1.99
C ALA A 136 6.69 -3.89 3.08
N GLN A 137 6.19 -2.72 2.65
CA GLN A 137 5.57 -1.71 3.51
C GLN A 137 4.39 -1.06 2.81
N TRP A 138 3.28 -0.93 3.52
CA TRP A 138 2.14 -0.13 3.12
C TRP A 138 2.29 1.28 3.71
N LEU A 139 2.30 2.28 2.84
CA LEU A 139 2.44 3.71 3.17
C LEU A 139 1.30 4.51 2.58
N THR A 140 1.00 5.64 3.21
CA THR A 140 0.18 6.69 2.62
C THR A 140 0.98 7.94 2.29
N GLU A 141 1.81 8.47 3.16
CA GLU A 141 2.55 9.72 3.02
C GLU A 141 1.69 10.88 2.43
N TRP A 142 2.22 12.08 2.24
CA TRP A 142 1.45 13.25 1.79
C TRP A 142 0.81 13.05 0.40
N TYR A 143 1.52 12.40 -0.49
CA TYR A 143 1.07 12.21 -1.89
C TYR A 143 -0.12 11.23 -2.03
N ALA A 144 -0.46 10.49 -1.01
CA ALA A 144 -1.68 9.69 -1.00
C ALA A 144 -2.96 10.54 -0.79
N TYR A 145 -2.78 11.77 -0.34
CA TYR A 145 -3.88 12.70 -0.06
C TYR A 145 -3.94 13.87 -1.05
N ASP A 146 -3.05 13.89 -2.06
CA ASP A 146 -2.98 14.94 -3.06
C ASP A 146 -3.81 14.58 -4.30
N GLU A 147 -4.71 15.48 -4.69
CA GLU A 147 -5.64 15.26 -5.80
C GLU A 147 -4.93 15.19 -7.16
N GLU A 148 -3.85 15.96 -7.36
CA GLU A 148 -3.08 15.94 -8.59
C GLU A 148 -2.32 14.61 -8.75
N ILE A 149 -1.79 14.08 -7.66
CA ILE A 149 -1.15 12.76 -7.66
C ILE A 149 -2.20 11.66 -7.92
N LEU A 150 -3.37 11.76 -7.30
CA LEU A 150 -4.49 10.84 -7.59
C LEU A 150 -4.87 10.87 -9.07
N ALA A 151 -5.03 12.06 -9.65
CA ALA A 151 -5.38 12.24 -11.06
C ALA A 151 -4.28 11.69 -11.99
N ALA A 152 -2.99 11.92 -11.67
CA ALA A 152 -1.87 11.40 -12.43
C ALA A 152 -1.82 9.86 -12.44
N LEU A 153 -2.34 9.21 -11.40
CA LEU A 153 -2.50 7.75 -11.31
C LEU A 153 -3.82 7.26 -11.96
N GLY A 154 -4.60 8.15 -12.57
CA GLY A 154 -5.85 7.82 -13.25
C GLY A 154 -7.04 7.64 -12.31
N GLY A 155 -6.98 8.20 -11.09
CA GLY A 155 -8.12 8.29 -10.18
C GLY A 155 -9.03 9.48 -10.51
N LYS A 156 -10.29 9.41 -10.13
CA LYS A 156 -11.29 10.45 -10.31
C LYS A 156 -11.33 11.34 -9.07
N ILE A 157 -10.92 12.61 -9.21
CA ILE A 157 -11.02 13.62 -8.14
C ILE A 157 -12.46 13.67 -7.62
N LYS A 158 -12.64 13.84 -6.32
CA LYS A 158 -13.92 13.86 -5.57
C LYS A 158 -14.59 12.50 -5.34
N ASN A 159 -14.27 11.46 -6.09
CA ASN A 159 -14.86 10.14 -5.91
C ASN A 159 -13.85 9.12 -5.35
N ASP A 160 -12.67 9.07 -5.96
CA ASP A 160 -11.67 8.06 -5.66
C ASP A 160 -10.71 8.55 -4.57
N LYS A 161 -10.08 7.60 -3.89
CA LYS A 161 -9.03 7.89 -2.89
C LYS A 161 -7.92 6.86 -2.99
N ILE A 162 -6.68 7.30 -2.82
CA ILE A 162 -5.56 6.38 -2.71
C ILE A 162 -5.64 5.67 -1.35
N SER A 163 -5.86 4.36 -1.35
CA SER A 163 -5.86 3.52 -0.15
C SER A 163 -4.44 3.28 0.38
N GLY A 164 -3.45 3.37 -0.47
CA GLY A 164 -2.05 3.35 -0.11
C GLY A 164 -1.13 2.93 -1.24
N PHE A 165 0.15 3.05 -0.93
CA PHE A 165 1.26 2.60 -1.75
C PHE A 165 1.96 1.44 -1.04
N ILE A 166 2.07 0.30 -1.70
CA ILE A 166 2.78 -0.87 -1.21
C ILE A 166 4.15 -0.89 -1.89
N TYR A 167 5.18 -0.61 -1.10
CA TYR A 167 6.58 -0.70 -1.52
C TYR A 167 7.05 -2.13 -1.36
N ILE A 168 7.64 -2.70 -2.40
CA ILE A 168 8.14 -4.08 -2.42
C ILE A 168 9.56 -4.09 -2.97
N GLY A 169 10.48 -4.71 -2.22
CA GLY A 169 11.89 -4.79 -2.59
C GLY A 169 12.64 -5.87 -1.81
N GLY A 170 13.96 -5.82 -1.84
CA GLY A 170 14.79 -6.75 -1.09
C GLY A 170 14.89 -6.38 0.39
N LYS A 171 15.11 -7.37 1.24
CA LYS A 171 15.45 -7.18 2.64
C LYS A 171 16.92 -6.81 2.75
N ASN A 172 17.21 -5.74 3.50
CA ASN A 172 18.56 -5.37 3.90
C ASN A 172 18.85 -5.80 5.34
N LEU A 173 17.89 -5.54 6.23
CA LEU A 173 17.99 -5.85 7.66
C LEU A 173 16.68 -6.51 8.12
N GLU A 174 16.79 -7.41 9.10
CA GLU A 174 15.60 -7.93 9.77
C GLU A 174 14.99 -6.84 10.67
N PRO A 175 13.70 -6.55 10.53
CA PRO A 175 13.04 -5.51 11.32
C PRO A 175 12.90 -5.96 12.78
N LYS A 176 13.18 -5.06 13.71
CA LYS A 176 12.94 -5.30 15.15
C LYS A 176 11.46 -5.57 15.42
N GLU A 177 11.16 -6.42 16.40
CA GLU A 177 9.78 -6.68 16.82
C GLU A 177 9.14 -5.39 17.37
N ARG A 178 7.83 -5.27 17.17
CA ARG A 178 7.03 -4.13 17.60
C ARG A 178 6.19 -4.51 18.80
N ILE A 179 6.07 -3.61 19.77
CA ILE A 179 5.12 -3.74 20.87
C ILE A 179 3.72 -3.92 20.29
N ARG A 180 3.03 -4.98 20.73
CA ARG A 180 1.64 -5.27 20.36
C ARG A 180 0.70 -4.90 21.50
N PRO A 181 -0.52 -4.47 21.20
CA PRO A 181 -1.51 -4.24 22.27
C PRO A 181 -1.77 -5.54 23.01
N LYS A 182 -1.97 -5.46 24.32
CA LYS A 182 -2.39 -6.62 25.12
C LYS A 182 -3.81 -7.02 24.74
N LYS A 183 -4.08 -8.32 24.65
CA LYS A 183 -5.40 -8.83 24.22
C LYS A 183 -6.55 -8.27 25.06
N ASN A 184 -6.38 -8.15 26.37
CA ASN A 184 -7.39 -7.62 27.29
C ASN A 184 -7.71 -6.12 27.08
N GLN A 185 -6.89 -5.38 26.30
CA GLN A 185 -7.14 -3.99 25.97
C GLN A 185 -8.02 -3.81 24.72
N ILE A 186 -8.07 -4.83 23.86
CA ILE A 186 -8.71 -4.74 22.54
C ILE A 186 -9.75 -5.83 22.28
N VAL A 187 -9.82 -6.87 23.15
CA VAL A 187 -10.77 -7.98 23.04
C VAL A 187 -11.72 -7.91 24.22
N GLN A 188 -12.99 -7.85 23.94
CA GLN A 188 -14.07 -7.91 24.93
C GLN A 188 -15.01 -9.06 24.57
N TYR A 189 -15.39 -9.84 25.58
CA TYR A 189 -16.43 -10.87 25.43
C TYR A 189 -17.77 -10.23 25.78
N TRP A 190 -18.67 -10.20 24.81
CA TRP A 190 -20.01 -9.69 25.09
C TRP A 190 -20.70 -10.57 26.14
N GLN A 191 -21.21 -9.93 27.16
CA GLN A 191 -22.02 -10.56 28.20
C GLN A 191 -23.32 -9.78 28.32
N LYS A 192 -24.45 -10.48 28.43
CA LYS A 192 -25.73 -9.84 28.70
C LYS A 192 -25.63 -9.22 30.09
N ASN A 193 -25.85 -7.92 30.21
CA ASN A 193 -25.98 -7.28 31.53
C ASN A 193 -27.13 -7.95 32.27
N LYS A 194 -26.85 -8.41 33.49
CA LYS A 194 -27.88 -8.98 34.39
C LYS A 194 -28.84 -7.88 34.82
#